data_31d72afcaf36d87ad265e1ab01eda0d5
#
_entry.id   31d72afcaf36d87ad265e1ab01eda0d5
#
_cell.length_a   1.000
_cell.length_b   1.000
_cell.length_c   1.000
_cell.angle_alpha   90.00
_cell.angle_beta   90.00
_cell.angle_gamma   90.00
#
_symmetry.space_group_name_H-M   'P 1'
#
loop_
_entity.id
_entity.type
_entity.pdbx_description
1 polymer ?
#
loop_
_entity_poly.entity_id
_entity_poly.type
_entity_poly.pdbx_seq_one_letter_code
_entity_poly.pdbx_strand_id
1 'polypeptide(L)' 'MLADEQVSPIQIELYRRMSPGRRLELAEQMYWSARRMKAAWLKSLHADWTDEQVNAEVTRNFSNARG' A
#
# COMPACT_ATOMS: atom_id res chain seq x y z
N MET A 1 -13.18 7.15 16.37
CA MET A 1 -12.92 6.95 14.95
C MET A 1 -13.77 7.85 14.10
N LEU A 2 -13.19 8.39 13.09
CA LEU A 2 -13.88 9.32 12.23
C LEU A 2 -14.67 8.57 11.16
N ALA A 3 -15.80 9.15 10.77
CA ALA A 3 -16.66 8.54 9.75
C ALA A 3 -15.94 8.40 8.40
N ASP A 4 -14.99 9.29 8.12
CA ASP A 4 -14.25 9.28 6.87
C ASP A 4 -13.23 8.13 6.77
N GLU A 5 -12.97 7.45 7.86
CA GLU A 5 -12.14 6.25 7.83
C GLU A 5 -12.91 5.01 7.37
N GLN A 6 -14.23 5.12 7.29
CA GLN A 6 -15.06 4.03 6.86
C GLN A 6 -15.25 4.08 5.34
N VAL A 7 -15.25 2.89 4.72
CA VAL A 7 -15.53 2.78 3.30
C VAL A 7 -17.00 3.13 3.08
N SER A 8 -17.28 4.05 2.16
CA SER A 8 -18.66 4.47 1.89
C SER A 8 -19.45 3.35 1.20
N PRO A 9 -20.78 3.32 1.35
CA PRO A 9 -21.62 2.35 0.63
C PRO A 9 -21.44 2.42 -0.88
N ILE A 10 -21.20 3.61 -1.43
CA ILE A 10 -20.99 3.78 -2.86
C ILE A 10 -19.69 3.07 -3.29
N GLN A 11 -18.62 3.22 -2.51
CA GLN A 11 -17.36 2.57 -2.79
C GLN A 11 -17.48 1.05 -2.74
N ILE A 12 -18.21 0.54 -1.75
CA ILE A 12 -18.45 -0.89 -1.63
C ILE A 12 -19.21 -1.41 -2.86
N GLU A 13 -20.24 -0.69 -3.29
CA GLU A 13 -21.03 -1.09 -4.45
C GLU A 13 -20.20 -1.08 -5.73
N LEU A 14 -19.36 -0.06 -5.93
CA LEU A 14 -18.48 0.01 -7.07
C LEU A 14 -17.49 -1.14 -7.08
N TYR A 15 -16.94 -1.46 -5.92
CA TYR A 15 -16.02 -2.58 -5.79
C TYR A 15 -16.69 -3.92 -6.13
N ARG A 16 -17.93 -4.10 -5.67
CA ARG A 16 -18.69 -5.33 -5.97
C ARG A 16 -18.95 -5.51 -7.45
N ARG A 17 -19.09 -4.42 -8.20
CA ARG A 17 -19.34 -4.44 -9.62
C ARG A 17 -18.11 -4.74 -10.45
N MET A 18 -16.93 -4.65 -9.85
CA MET A 18 -15.70 -4.93 -10.55
C MET A 18 -15.57 -6.42 -10.83
N SER A 19 -14.98 -6.74 -11.99
CA SER A 19 -14.60 -8.12 -12.27
C SER A 19 -13.50 -8.57 -11.31
N PRO A 20 -13.33 -9.88 -11.10
CA PRO A 20 -12.22 -10.37 -10.28
C PRO A 20 -10.85 -9.87 -10.75
N GLY A 21 -10.63 -9.81 -12.07
CA GLY A 21 -9.37 -9.30 -12.61
C GLY A 21 -9.15 -7.83 -12.27
N ARG A 22 -10.21 -7.03 -12.35
CA ARG A 22 -10.11 -5.61 -12.02
C ARG A 22 -9.83 -5.41 -10.53
N ARG A 23 -10.45 -6.22 -9.68
CA ARG A 23 -10.17 -6.17 -8.25
C ARG A 23 -8.71 -6.48 -7.95
N LEU A 24 -8.18 -7.47 -8.64
CA LEU A 24 -6.78 -7.86 -8.48
C LEU A 24 -5.85 -6.74 -8.91
N GLU A 25 -6.12 -6.12 -10.07
CA GLU A 25 -5.33 -4.98 -10.53
C GLU A 25 -5.32 -3.85 -9.51
N LEU A 26 -6.50 -3.53 -8.97
CA LEU A 26 -6.62 -2.46 -7.98
C LEU A 26 -5.83 -2.81 -6.72
N ALA A 27 -5.93 -4.04 -6.26
CA ALA A 27 -5.18 -4.49 -5.10
C ALA A 27 -3.68 -4.38 -5.31
N GLU A 28 -3.20 -4.74 -6.50
CA GLU A 28 -1.79 -4.61 -6.84
C GLU A 28 -1.35 -3.14 -6.87
N GLN A 29 -2.15 -2.27 -7.46
CA GLN A 29 -1.85 -0.85 -7.49
C GLN A 29 -1.76 -0.27 -6.08
N MET A 30 -2.68 -0.66 -5.21
CA MET A 30 -2.67 -0.21 -3.82
C MET A 30 -1.44 -0.73 -3.08
N TYR A 31 -1.07 -1.98 -3.31
CA TYR A 31 0.11 -2.57 -2.71
C TYR A 31 1.38 -1.81 -3.09
N TRP A 32 1.56 -1.56 -4.39
CA TRP A 32 2.75 -0.86 -4.85
C TRP A 32 2.77 0.60 -4.43
N SER A 33 1.60 1.24 -4.36
CA SER A 33 1.50 2.60 -3.84
C SER A 33 1.92 2.66 -2.37
N ALA A 34 1.47 1.70 -1.57
CA ALA A 34 1.82 1.62 -0.16
C ALA A 34 3.34 1.42 0.01
N ARG A 35 3.93 0.57 -0.83
CA ARG A 35 5.38 0.36 -0.78
C ARG A 35 6.14 1.64 -1.12
N ARG A 36 5.70 2.37 -2.14
CA ARG A 36 6.36 3.64 -2.51
C ARG A 36 6.26 4.67 -1.41
N MET A 37 5.10 4.77 -0.77
CA MET A 37 4.92 5.69 0.35
C MET A 37 5.82 5.32 1.52
N LYS A 38 5.92 4.05 1.84
CA LYS A 38 6.79 3.58 2.91
C LYS A 38 8.26 3.88 2.60
N ALA A 39 8.66 3.65 1.35
CA ALA A 39 10.03 3.93 0.92
C ALA A 39 10.36 5.42 1.04
N ALA A 40 9.44 6.28 0.62
CA ALA A 40 9.63 7.73 0.73
C ALA A 40 9.75 8.17 2.19
N TRP A 41 8.93 7.60 3.05
CA TRP A 41 8.96 7.89 4.47
C TRP A 41 10.28 7.46 5.10
N LEU A 42 10.73 6.23 4.80
CA LEU A 42 12.01 5.73 5.30
C LEU A 42 13.18 6.59 4.80
N LYS A 43 13.13 7.01 3.54
CA LYS A 43 14.17 7.86 2.99
C LYS A 43 14.23 9.21 3.69
N SER A 44 13.07 9.75 4.08
CA SER A 44 13.04 11.01 4.81
C SER A 44 13.62 10.89 6.22
N LEU A 45 13.46 9.73 6.85
CA LEU A 45 14.01 9.46 8.17
C LEU A 45 15.50 9.09 8.13
N HIS A 46 15.93 8.49 7.04
CA HIS A 46 17.28 7.95 6.87
C HIS A 46 17.90 8.48 5.57
N ALA A 47 18.16 9.78 5.54
CA ALA A 47 18.63 10.43 4.33
C ALA A 47 19.97 9.86 3.83
N ASP A 48 20.73 9.23 4.72
CA ASP A 48 22.01 8.61 4.37
C ASP A 48 21.88 7.20 3.79
N TRP A 49 20.67 6.63 3.81
CA TRP A 49 20.45 5.31 3.24
C TRP A 49 20.44 5.38 1.72
N THR A 50 20.99 4.34 1.10
CA THR A 50 20.86 4.17 -0.36
C THR A 50 19.46 3.69 -0.69
N ASP A 51 19.08 3.81 -1.96
CA ASP A 51 17.79 3.29 -2.41
C ASP A 51 17.69 1.78 -2.19
N GLU A 52 18.81 1.07 -2.34
CA GLU A 52 18.84 -0.37 -2.08
C GLU A 52 18.53 -0.68 -0.61
N GLN A 53 19.10 0.09 0.30
CA GLN A 53 18.83 -0.10 1.73
C GLN A 53 17.37 0.18 2.06
N VAL A 54 16.81 1.25 1.49
CA VAL A 54 15.40 1.59 1.68
C VAL A 54 14.51 0.46 1.16
N ASN A 55 14.78 -0.02 -0.05
CA ASN A 55 13.98 -1.08 -0.65
C ASN A 55 14.08 -2.39 0.12
N ALA A 56 15.25 -2.72 0.64
CA ALA A 56 15.42 -3.91 1.46
C ALA A 56 14.55 -3.83 2.73
N GLU A 57 14.53 -2.67 3.37
CA GLU A 57 13.72 -2.47 4.57
C GLU A 57 12.23 -2.54 4.27
N VAL A 58 11.80 -1.93 3.17
CA VAL A 58 10.40 -1.99 2.73
C VAL A 58 9.99 -3.44 2.49
N THR A 59 10.81 -4.19 1.78
CA THR A 59 10.53 -5.58 1.48
C THR A 59 10.40 -6.40 2.77
N ARG A 60 11.31 -6.18 3.71
CA ARG A 60 11.27 -6.88 4.99
C ARG A 60 10.00 -6.57 5.77
N ASN A 61 9.62 -5.29 5.85
CA ASN A 61 8.43 -4.87 6.57
C ASN A 61 7.15 -5.47 5.98
N PHE A 62 7.05 -5.47 4.66
CA PHE A 62 5.87 -6.01 3.98
C PHE A 62 5.80 -7.53 4.08
N SER A 63 6.93 -8.19 4.03
CA SER A 63 6.98 -9.64 4.20
C SER A 63 6.57 -10.05 5.62
N ASN A 64 7.04 -9.32 6.62
CA ASN A 64 6.68 -9.59 8.02
C ASN A 64 5.19 -9.34 8.26
N ALA A 65 4.62 -8.32 7.62
CA ALA A 65 3.20 -8.03 7.78
C ALA A 65 2.31 -9.14 7.22
N ARG A 66 2.82 -9.93 6.29
CA ARG A 66 2.08 -11.05 5.71
C ARG A 66 2.12 -12.30 6.56
N GLY A 67 3.05 -12.35 7.41
CA GLY A 67 3.31 -13.50 8.09
C GLY A 67 3.37 -14.06 9.07
#